data_de4a64d0ba51491b1bcf81758c455775
#
_entry.id   de4a64d0ba51491b1bcf81758c455775
#
_cell.length_a   1.000
_cell.length_b   1.000
_cell.length_c   1.000
_cell.angle_alpha   90.00
_cell.angle_beta   90.00
_cell.angle_gamma   90.00
#
_symmetry.space_group_name_H-M   'P 1'
#
loop_
_entity.id
_entity.type
_entity.pdbx_description
1 polymer ?
#
loop_
_entity_poly.entity_id
_entity_poly.type
_entity_poly.pdbx_seq_one_letter_code
_entity_poly.pdbx_strand_id
1 'polypeptide(L)'
;MDPKLPIVYHIHTDWKFAVEVSYFPKQQFDNRYIILSNTKAVKCSISEYKTYKNNLFGANRLITDISDASYVVLYDLTPIKSYIANRLPNTVKIFWRFFGYELYRQPYLNKEQLFSKYDLPYVEDSKKRSVTLSLRIIVSRLIHAFDPDPEKEFEKAKNRIDYFFCLAKEEYYYLSQFTNLPTCIIIPRTGYLLDSKHIPKSNTIIIGNNRSPYNNHLEVFHLISKIDAKILEKFNYTLLLNYGNQGNYLQQVIERYSNIATARIIEDFMPIEEFRTLYDSAAALVINGYRQMAMGNIMTALAKGVKVYLNPKNCMYSWALNEGFKVFDVNDLAVDIENDNIYLSEEDIAHNKQEYSGLADKYSVQEFLRTIL
;
A
#
# COMPACT_ATOMS: atom_id res chain seq x y z
N MET A 1 35.26 -19.20 -18.04
CA MET A 1 33.82 -19.41 -17.74
C MET A 1 33.31 -18.10 -17.19
N ASP A 2 32.33 -17.51 -17.82
CA ASP A 2 31.69 -16.33 -17.25
C ASP A 2 31.11 -16.68 -15.87
N PRO A 3 31.28 -15.84 -14.87
CA PRO A 3 30.75 -16.11 -13.54
C PRO A 3 29.23 -16.25 -13.65
N LYS A 4 28.69 -17.36 -13.11
CA LYS A 4 27.26 -17.61 -13.10
C LYS A 4 26.57 -16.51 -12.27
N LEU A 5 25.61 -15.80 -12.87
CA LEU A 5 24.87 -14.73 -12.18
C LEU A 5 24.12 -15.27 -10.95
N PRO A 6 24.07 -14.52 -9.84
CA PRO A 6 23.24 -14.84 -8.69
C PRO A 6 21.78 -14.97 -9.09
N ILE A 7 21.12 -16.05 -8.63
CA ILE A 7 19.72 -16.33 -8.99
C ILE A 7 18.81 -15.68 -7.96
N VAL A 8 17.84 -14.91 -8.45
CA VAL A 8 16.80 -14.23 -7.65
C VAL A 8 15.44 -14.82 -7.98
N TYR A 9 14.77 -15.42 -7.02
CA TYR A 9 13.38 -15.86 -7.15
C TYR A 9 12.41 -14.86 -6.60
N HIS A 10 11.51 -14.36 -7.43
CA HIS A 10 10.42 -13.44 -7.09
C HIS A 10 9.13 -14.22 -6.88
N ILE A 11 8.64 -14.33 -5.63
CA ILE A 11 7.48 -15.15 -5.28
C ILE A 11 6.26 -14.28 -5.01
N HIS A 12 5.28 -14.34 -5.92
CA HIS A 12 4.02 -13.61 -5.86
C HIS A 12 2.84 -14.51 -5.47
N THR A 13 1.82 -13.93 -4.87
CA THR A 13 0.52 -14.58 -4.61
C THR A 13 -0.60 -13.80 -5.29
N ASP A 14 -0.58 -12.47 -5.21
CA ASP A 14 -1.54 -11.61 -5.89
C ASP A 14 -1.01 -11.26 -7.29
N TRP A 15 -1.73 -11.71 -8.31
CA TRP A 15 -1.42 -11.45 -9.72
C TRP A 15 -1.43 -9.96 -10.09
N LYS A 16 -2.16 -9.11 -9.37
CA LYS A 16 -2.20 -7.66 -9.59
C LYS A 16 -0.84 -6.99 -9.34
N PHE A 17 -0.07 -7.55 -8.42
CA PHE A 17 1.27 -7.08 -8.08
C PHE A 17 2.38 -7.95 -8.69
N ALA A 18 2.01 -8.93 -9.52
CA ALA A 18 2.96 -9.77 -10.23
C ALA A 18 3.45 -9.02 -11.48
N VAL A 19 4.48 -8.22 -11.28
CA VAL A 19 5.15 -7.41 -12.30
C VAL A 19 6.62 -7.77 -12.39
N GLU A 20 7.22 -7.62 -13.55
CA GLU A 20 8.67 -7.70 -13.69
C GLU A 20 9.32 -6.55 -12.95
N VAL A 21 10.28 -6.85 -12.07
CA VAL A 21 10.88 -5.87 -11.17
C VAL A 21 12.32 -5.60 -11.60
N SER A 22 12.66 -4.33 -11.73
CA SER A 22 13.98 -3.89 -12.17
C SER A 22 14.98 -3.63 -11.03
N TYR A 23 14.61 -3.97 -9.76
CA TYR A 23 15.52 -3.76 -8.62
C TYR A 23 16.76 -4.65 -8.67
N PHE A 24 16.65 -5.80 -9.33
CA PHE A 24 17.75 -6.71 -9.61
C PHE A 24 18.05 -6.67 -11.12
N PRO A 25 19.00 -5.85 -11.59
CA PRO A 25 19.28 -5.67 -13.01
C PRO A 25 19.66 -7.00 -13.70
N LYS A 26 19.06 -7.28 -14.86
CA LYS A 26 19.27 -8.53 -15.62
C LYS A 26 20.74 -8.78 -16.02
N GLN A 27 21.55 -7.72 -16.06
CA GLN A 27 22.98 -7.82 -16.33
C GLN A 27 23.79 -8.38 -15.15
N GLN A 28 23.25 -8.33 -13.95
CA GLN A 28 23.92 -8.75 -12.71
C GLN A 28 23.22 -9.93 -12.01
N PHE A 29 21.96 -10.22 -12.36
CA PHE A 29 21.13 -11.24 -11.71
C PHE A 29 20.32 -12.05 -12.72
N ASP A 30 20.17 -13.34 -12.44
CA ASP A 30 19.22 -14.24 -13.12
C ASP A 30 17.87 -14.18 -12.38
N ASN A 31 16.93 -13.38 -12.89
CA ASN A 31 15.62 -13.17 -12.28
C ASN A 31 14.63 -14.24 -12.72
N ARG A 32 14.03 -14.94 -11.77
CA ARG A 32 13.05 -16.01 -12.00
C ARG A 32 11.77 -15.71 -11.24
N TYR A 33 10.62 -15.82 -11.92
CA TYR A 33 9.34 -15.44 -11.36
C TYR A 33 8.47 -16.64 -11.06
N ILE A 34 7.82 -16.61 -9.88
CA ILE A 34 6.95 -17.66 -9.36
C ILE A 34 5.64 -17.05 -8.91
N ILE A 35 4.54 -17.72 -9.28
CA ILE A 35 3.21 -17.36 -8.84
C ILE A 35 2.60 -18.52 -8.07
N LEU A 36 2.27 -18.28 -6.79
CA LEU A 36 1.52 -19.22 -5.97
C LEU A 36 0.02 -19.00 -6.24
N SER A 37 -0.64 -19.98 -6.87
CA SER A 37 -2.05 -19.88 -7.24
C SER A 37 -2.76 -21.23 -7.15
N ASN A 38 -4.04 -21.17 -6.75
CA ASN A 38 -4.93 -22.32 -6.80
C ASN A 38 -5.77 -22.38 -8.10
N THR A 39 -5.63 -21.37 -8.97
CA THR A 39 -6.28 -21.30 -10.29
C THR A 39 -5.28 -21.65 -11.40
N LYS A 40 -5.80 -22.22 -12.52
CA LYS A 40 -4.94 -22.61 -13.65
C LYS A 40 -4.49 -21.43 -14.51
N ALA A 41 -5.27 -20.35 -14.56
CA ALA A 41 -4.97 -19.17 -15.37
C ALA A 41 -4.66 -17.98 -14.49
N VAL A 42 -3.46 -17.42 -14.66
CA VAL A 42 -3.03 -16.19 -13.99
C VAL A 42 -2.79 -15.14 -15.07
N LYS A 43 -3.54 -14.03 -15.01
CA LYS A 43 -3.29 -12.86 -15.86
C LYS A 43 -2.35 -11.92 -15.11
N CYS A 44 -1.12 -11.77 -15.57
CA CYS A 44 -0.14 -10.85 -15.00
C CYS A 44 0.71 -10.23 -16.10
N SER A 45 1.50 -9.21 -15.77
CA SER A 45 2.40 -8.52 -16.69
C SER A 45 3.76 -9.23 -16.90
N ILE A 46 4.01 -10.32 -16.17
CA ILE A 46 5.26 -11.10 -16.28
C ILE A 46 5.18 -11.98 -17.52
N SER A 47 6.21 -11.90 -18.38
CA SER A 47 6.28 -12.68 -19.63
C SER A 47 6.58 -14.15 -19.40
N GLU A 48 7.47 -14.48 -18.43
CA GLU A 48 7.88 -15.83 -18.10
C GLU A 48 7.80 -16.08 -16.60
N TYR A 49 7.02 -17.08 -16.18
CA TYR A 49 6.88 -17.48 -14.79
C TYR A 49 6.54 -18.95 -14.63
N LYS A 50 6.85 -19.52 -13.44
CA LYS A 50 6.37 -20.85 -13.03
C LYS A 50 5.23 -20.70 -12.03
N THR A 51 4.27 -21.63 -12.06
CA THR A 51 3.14 -21.66 -11.13
C THR A 51 3.22 -22.85 -10.21
N TYR A 52 3.01 -22.65 -8.92
CA TYR A 52 2.84 -23.69 -7.90
C TYR A 52 1.52 -23.50 -7.17
N LYS A 53 0.96 -24.60 -6.63
CA LYS A 53 -0.25 -24.52 -5.80
C LYS A 53 0.02 -23.71 -4.54
N ASN A 54 -0.90 -22.82 -4.19
CA ASN A 54 -0.81 -22.03 -2.95
C ASN A 54 -1.29 -22.87 -1.74
N ASN A 55 -0.54 -23.93 -1.43
CA ASN A 55 -0.73 -24.85 -0.30
C ASN A 55 0.61 -25.51 0.08
N LEU A 56 0.63 -26.30 1.15
CA LEU A 56 1.85 -26.94 1.66
C LEU A 56 2.52 -27.87 0.64
N PHE A 57 1.74 -28.60 -0.16
CA PHE A 57 2.31 -29.47 -1.20
C PHE A 57 3.05 -28.67 -2.27
N GLY A 58 2.44 -27.57 -2.75
CA GLY A 58 3.09 -26.68 -3.71
C GLY A 58 4.31 -25.97 -3.12
N ALA A 59 4.24 -25.57 -1.83
CA ALA A 59 5.35 -24.98 -1.12
C ALA A 59 6.55 -25.94 -0.99
N ASN A 60 6.32 -27.18 -0.60
CA ASN A 60 7.40 -28.19 -0.50
C ASN A 60 8.08 -28.45 -1.84
N ARG A 61 7.29 -28.58 -2.92
CA ARG A 61 7.83 -28.73 -4.27
C ARG A 61 8.64 -27.48 -4.68
N LEU A 62 8.12 -26.29 -4.41
CA LEU A 62 8.83 -25.05 -4.70
C LEU A 62 10.16 -24.97 -3.96
N ILE A 63 10.20 -25.27 -2.65
CA ILE A 63 11.43 -25.25 -1.84
C ILE A 63 12.51 -26.14 -2.46
N THR A 64 12.14 -27.32 -2.94
CA THR A 64 13.08 -28.23 -3.62
C THR A 64 13.56 -27.65 -4.94
N ASP A 65 12.64 -27.07 -5.74
CA ASP A 65 12.94 -26.58 -7.09
C ASP A 65 13.78 -25.28 -7.11
N ILE A 66 13.84 -24.54 -5.98
CA ILE A 66 14.62 -23.29 -5.84
C ILE A 66 15.85 -23.44 -4.94
N SER A 67 16.38 -24.65 -4.83
CA SER A 67 17.59 -24.96 -4.01
C SER A 67 18.85 -24.24 -4.50
N ASP A 68 18.85 -23.73 -5.73
CA ASP A 68 19.92 -22.94 -6.36
C ASP A 68 19.79 -21.41 -6.13
N ALA A 69 18.82 -20.96 -5.34
CA ALA A 69 18.57 -19.55 -5.06
C ALA A 69 19.74 -18.90 -4.31
N SER A 70 20.19 -17.73 -4.78
CA SER A 70 21.02 -16.82 -3.99
C SER A 70 20.13 -15.87 -3.18
N TYR A 71 19.06 -15.42 -3.80
CA TYR A 71 18.09 -14.49 -3.21
C TYR A 71 16.65 -14.93 -3.46
N VAL A 72 15.79 -14.68 -2.48
CA VAL A 72 14.33 -14.88 -2.61
C VAL A 72 13.62 -13.59 -2.17
N VAL A 73 12.74 -13.06 -3.02
CA VAL A 73 11.88 -11.91 -2.73
C VAL A 73 10.45 -12.41 -2.52
N LEU A 74 9.93 -12.28 -1.32
CA LEU A 74 8.56 -12.62 -0.96
C LEU A 74 7.69 -11.36 -1.06
N TYR A 75 6.81 -11.31 -2.06
CA TYR A 75 5.83 -10.22 -2.21
C TYR A 75 4.63 -10.50 -1.32
N ASP A 76 4.57 -9.84 -0.18
CA ASP A 76 3.82 -10.14 1.04
C ASP A 76 4.36 -11.36 1.83
N LEU A 77 3.88 -11.50 3.09
CA LEU A 77 4.23 -12.63 3.95
C LEU A 77 2.96 -13.38 4.38
N THR A 78 2.39 -14.13 3.43
CA THR A 78 1.26 -15.04 3.70
C THR A 78 1.71 -16.26 4.52
N PRO A 79 0.79 -17.04 5.14
CA PRO A 79 1.15 -18.28 5.85
C PRO A 79 1.99 -19.25 5.03
N ILE A 80 1.68 -19.42 3.74
CA ILE A 80 2.47 -20.30 2.83
C ILE A 80 3.86 -19.73 2.57
N LYS A 81 4.00 -18.42 2.39
CA LYS A 81 5.32 -17.80 2.20
C LYS A 81 6.14 -17.79 3.49
N SER A 82 5.50 -17.65 4.66
CA SER A 82 6.16 -17.86 5.95
C SER A 82 6.71 -19.28 6.08
N TYR A 83 5.90 -20.27 5.69
CA TYR A 83 6.32 -21.68 5.67
C TYR A 83 7.53 -21.89 4.74
N ILE A 84 7.53 -21.29 3.55
CA ILE A 84 8.64 -21.34 2.58
C ILE A 84 9.89 -20.71 3.20
N ALA A 85 9.79 -19.48 3.71
CA ALA A 85 10.91 -18.75 4.29
C ALA A 85 11.64 -19.55 5.37
N ASN A 86 10.87 -20.22 6.25
CA ASN A 86 11.40 -21.00 7.35
C ASN A 86 12.16 -22.29 6.93
N ARG A 87 11.99 -22.71 5.68
CA ARG A 87 12.55 -23.98 5.16
C ARG A 87 13.57 -23.79 4.06
N LEU A 88 13.81 -22.56 3.63
CA LEU A 88 14.90 -22.24 2.72
C LEU A 88 16.27 -22.40 3.45
N PRO A 89 17.33 -22.81 2.75
CA PRO A 89 18.68 -22.88 3.30
C PRO A 89 19.13 -21.54 3.88
N ASN A 90 19.94 -21.56 4.93
CA ASN A 90 20.46 -20.33 5.57
C ASN A 90 21.40 -19.52 4.66
N THR A 91 21.90 -20.13 3.59
CA THR A 91 22.70 -19.47 2.55
C THR A 91 21.88 -18.54 1.65
N VAL A 92 20.55 -18.77 1.58
CA VAL A 92 19.64 -17.95 0.78
C VAL A 92 19.29 -16.67 1.54
N LYS A 93 19.51 -15.53 0.92
CA LYS A 93 19.08 -14.23 1.46
C LYS A 93 17.63 -13.95 1.10
N ILE A 94 16.81 -13.62 2.09
CA ILE A 94 15.37 -13.46 1.94
C ILE A 94 14.97 -11.99 2.14
N PHE A 95 14.24 -11.46 1.17
CA PHE A 95 13.62 -10.13 1.21
C PHE A 95 12.12 -10.29 1.41
N TRP A 96 11.54 -9.58 2.35
CA TRP A 96 10.11 -9.46 2.53
C TRP A 96 9.64 -8.12 1.98
N ARG A 97 9.00 -8.12 0.80
CA ARG A 97 8.31 -6.95 0.26
C ARG A 97 7.01 -6.74 1.04
N PHE A 98 7.01 -5.78 1.93
CA PHE A 98 5.91 -5.49 2.83
C PHE A 98 4.79 -4.71 2.12
N PHE A 99 3.53 -5.13 2.33
CA PHE A 99 2.33 -4.48 1.77
C PHE A 99 1.42 -3.85 2.82
N GLY A 100 1.72 -3.99 4.09
CA GLY A 100 1.02 -3.36 5.20
C GLY A 100 0.08 -4.31 5.93
N TYR A 101 -0.79 -5.02 5.24
CA TYR A 101 -1.83 -5.83 5.89
C TYR A 101 -1.27 -6.91 6.82
N GLU A 102 -0.07 -7.38 6.61
CA GLU A 102 0.59 -8.45 7.36
C GLU A 102 0.86 -8.05 8.81
N LEU A 103 1.22 -6.79 9.06
CA LEU A 103 1.52 -6.27 10.39
C LEU A 103 0.37 -5.44 10.98
N TYR A 104 -0.32 -4.64 10.15
CA TYR A 104 -1.42 -3.81 10.63
C TYR A 104 -2.68 -4.59 11.09
N ARG A 105 -2.75 -5.90 10.84
CA ARG A 105 -3.81 -6.78 11.33
C ARG A 105 -3.44 -7.53 12.61
N GLN A 106 -2.22 -7.38 13.09
CA GLN A 106 -1.72 -8.10 14.25
C GLN A 106 -2.35 -7.56 15.55
N PRO A 107 -2.51 -8.40 16.58
CA PRO A 107 -3.19 -8.03 17.83
C PRO A 107 -2.50 -6.94 18.63
N TYR A 108 -1.22 -6.70 18.42
CA TYR A 108 -0.45 -5.68 19.15
C TYR A 108 -0.76 -4.24 18.68
N LEU A 109 -1.49 -4.06 17.57
CA LEU A 109 -2.00 -2.78 17.12
C LEU A 109 -3.48 -2.64 17.51
N ASN A 110 -3.78 -1.64 18.33
CA ASN A 110 -5.14 -1.32 18.73
C ASN A 110 -5.91 -0.71 17.56
N LYS A 111 -7.23 -0.94 17.53
CA LYS A 111 -8.07 -0.39 16.47
C LYS A 111 -8.09 1.13 16.45
N GLU A 112 -8.03 1.78 17.63
CA GLU A 112 -7.97 3.24 17.74
C GLU A 112 -6.68 3.84 17.15
N GLN A 113 -5.63 3.04 17.00
CA GLN A 113 -4.40 3.44 16.29
C GLN A 113 -4.57 3.42 14.76
N LEU A 114 -5.63 2.79 14.26
CA LEU A 114 -5.86 2.56 12.83
C LEU A 114 -7.13 3.25 12.32
N PHE A 115 -8.10 3.46 13.19
CA PHE A 115 -9.41 3.99 12.84
C PHE A 115 -9.81 5.15 13.74
N SER A 116 -10.46 6.14 13.13
CA SER A 116 -11.04 7.24 13.89
C SER A 116 -12.24 6.79 14.74
N LYS A 117 -12.59 7.56 15.74
CA LYS A 117 -13.80 7.33 16.54
C LYS A 117 -15.10 7.36 15.73
N TYR A 118 -15.08 7.99 14.55
CA TYR A 118 -16.23 8.09 13.64
C TYR A 118 -16.37 6.86 12.74
N ASP A 119 -15.24 6.23 12.40
CA ASP A 119 -15.16 5.09 11.50
C ASP A 119 -15.21 3.75 12.25
N LEU A 120 -14.64 3.70 13.45
CA LEU A 120 -14.49 2.51 14.28
C LEU A 120 -15.79 1.71 14.51
N PRO A 121 -16.97 2.32 14.78
CA PRO A 121 -18.22 1.58 14.98
C PRO A 121 -18.61 0.72 13.77
N TYR A 122 -18.32 1.17 12.57
CA TYR A 122 -18.68 0.48 11.33
C TYR A 122 -17.64 -0.59 10.93
N VAL A 123 -16.44 -0.54 11.48
CA VAL A 123 -15.42 -1.58 11.31
C VAL A 123 -15.76 -2.82 12.15
N GLU A 124 -16.36 -2.65 13.32
CA GLU A 124 -16.70 -3.73 14.24
C GLU A 124 -17.89 -4.56 13.78
N ASP A 125 -18.91 -3.94 13.21
CA ASP A 125 -20.10 -4.61 12.71
C ASP A 125 -19.83 -5.60 11.57
N SER A 126 -18.74 -5.41 10.81
CA SER A 126 -18.33 -6.35 9.76
C SER A 126 -17.95 -7.75 10.27
N LYS A 127 -17.83 -7.94 11.59
CA LYS A 127 -17.49 -9.21 12.24
C LYS A 127 -18.68 -10.06 12.69
N LYS A 128 -19.93 -9.61 12.53
CA LYS A 128 -21.12 -10.47 12.76
C LYS A 128 -21.19 -11.55 11.68
N ARG A 129 -20.46 -12.64 11.91
CA ARG A 129 -20.42 -13.83 11.04
C ARG A 129 -21.69 -14.65 11.18
N SER A 130 -22.29 -15.04 10.06
CA SER A 130 -23.44 -15.95 10.03
C SER A 130 -23.08 -17.34 10.60
N VAL A 131 -24.05 -18.02 11.21
CA VAL A 131 -23.89 -19.36 11.81
C VAL A 131 -23.38 -20.41 10.79
N THR A 132 -23.72 -20.25 9.51
CA THR A 132 -23.24 -21.10 8.41
C THR A 132 -21.72 -21.00 8.18
N LEU A 133 -21.09 -19.89 8.57
CA LEU A 133 -19.64 -19.75 8.49
C LEU A 133 -18.93 -20.61 9.56
N SER A 134 -19.58 -20.84 10.70
CA SER A 134 -19.01 -21.61 11.81
C SER A 134 -18.78 -23.08 11.47
N LEU A 135 -19.68 -23.72 10.72
CA LEU A 135 -19.53 -25.10 10.27
C LEU A 135 -18.38 -25.26 9.25
N ARG A 136 -18.26 -24.32 8.30
CA ARG A 136 -17.13 -24.31 7.37
C ARG A 136 -15.78 -24.12 8.07
N ILE A 137 -15.74 -23.32 9.14
CA ILE A 137 -14.54 -23.13 9.96
C ILE A 137 -14.19 -24.41 10.72
N ILE A 138 -15.16 -25.15 11.26
CA ILE A 138 -14.92 -26.42 11.97
C ILE A 138 -14.37 -27.48 11.00
N VAL A 139 -14.99 -27.65 9.84
CA VAL A 139 -14.52 -28.57 8.80
C VAL A 139 -13.13 -28.17 8.29
N SER A 140 -12.87 -26.90 8.05
CA SER A 140 -11.54 -26.40 7.68
C SER A 140 -10.50 -26.67 8.78
N ARG A 141 -10.83 -26.50 10.06
CA ARG A 141 -9.94 -26.80 11.18
C ARG A 141 -9.61 -28.29 11.29
N LEU A 142 -10.55 -29.18 10.98
CA LEU A 142 -10.31 -30.63 10.96
C LEU A 142 -9.41 -31.05 9.79
N ILE A 143 -9.60 -30.45 8.61
CA ILE A 143 -8.79 -30.72 7.42
C ILE A 143 -7.35 -30.22 7.62
N HIS A 144 -7.18 -29.09 8.31
CA HIS A 144 -5.88 -28.43 8.54
C HIS A 144 -5.31 -28.66 9.95
N ALA A 145 -5.81 -29.70 10.68
CA ALA A 145 -5.40 -29.98 12.05
C ALA A 145 -3.90 -30.32 12.18
N PHE A 146 -3.27 -30.76 11.09
CA PHE A 146 -1.84 -31.09 11.01
C PHE A 146 -1.01 -30.01 10.30
N ASP A 147 -1.63 -28.94 9.82
CA ASP A 147 -0.87 -27.85 9.22
C ASP A 147 -0.14 -27.05 10.30
N PRO A 148 1.05 -26.54 10.01
CA PRO A 148 1.76 -25.66 10.92
C PRO A 148 0.93 -24.45 11.32
N ASP A 149 1.00 -24.05 12.60
CA ASP A 149 0.33 -22.89 13.14
C ASP A 149 0.77 -21.62 12.36
N PRO A 150 -0.14 -20.93 11.67
CA PRO A 150 0.21 -19.79 10.83
C PRO A 150 0.87 -18.62 11.59
N GLU A 151 0.47 -18.39 12.85
CA GLU A 151 1.04 -17.31 13.67
C GLU A 151 2.46 -17.64 14.09
N LYS A 152 2.72 -18.88 14.50
CA LYS A 152 4.07 -19.36 14.83
C LYS A 152 4.98 -19.35 13.61
N GLU A 153 4.48 -19.81 12.44
CA GLU A 153 5.25 -19.77 11.19
C GLU A 153 5.58 -18.33 10.79
N PHE A 154 4.65 -17.38 10.96
CA PHE A 154 4.88 -15.98 10.67
C PHE A 154 5.96 -15.37 11.59
N GLU A 155 5.86 -15.57 12.91
CA GLU A 155 6.84 -15.07 13.87
C GLU A 155 8.24 -15.66 13.61
N LYS A 156 8.31 -16.96 13.31
CA LYS A 156 9.58 -17.60 12.95
C LYS A 156 10.15 -17.05 11.64
N ALA A 157 9.29 -16.81 10.63
CA ALA A 157 9.71 -16.26 9.35
C ALA A 157 10.26 -14.83 9.48
N LYS A 158 9.68 -13.98 10.33
CA LYS A 158 10.22 -12.64 10.61
C LYS A 158 11.68 -12.70 11.10
N ASN A 159 12.01 -13.67 11.94
CA ASN A 159 13.37 -13.85 12.46
C ASN A 159 14.32 -14.50 11.45
N ARG A 160 13.79 -15.21 10.43
CA ARG A 160 14.57 -15.87 9.37
C ARG A 160 14.89 -14.93 8.21
N ILE A 161 13.99 -13.97 7.93
CA ILE A 161 14.12 -13.02 6.83
C ILE A 161 15.28 -12.07 7.11
N ASP A 162 16.09 -11.80 6.09
CA ASP A 162 17.24 -10.90 6.22
C ASP A 162 16.83 -9.43 6.06
N TYR A 163 15.94 -9.12 5.11
CA TYR A 163 15.62 -7.75 4.72
C TYR A 163 14.12 -7.47 4.66
N PHE A 164 13.74 -6.33 5.25
CA PHE A 164 12.39 -5.79 5.21
C PHE A 164 12.30 -4.67 4.16
N PHE A 165 11.65 -4.95 3.06
CA PHE A 165 11.45 -4.01 1.95
C PHE A 165 10.21 -3.16 2.19
N CYS A 166 10.39 -1.90 2.57
CA CYS A 166 9.30 -0.95 2.81
C CYS A 166 9.40 0.31 1.94
N LEU A 167 8.33 1.10 1.95
CA LEU A 167 8.24 2.33 1.16
C LEU A 167 8.84 3.54 1.87
N ALA A 168 8.86 3.55 3.21
CA ALA A 168 9.34 4.65 4.02
C ALA A 168 9.98 4.13 5.31
N LYS A 169 11.08 4.73 5.75
CA LYS A 169 11.74 4.40 7.02
C LYS A 169 10.83 4.68 8.22
N GLU A 170 10.00 5.69 8.12
CA GLU A 170 9.05 6.10 9.15
C GLU A 170 8.04 4.99 9.46
N GLU A 171 7.58 4.25 8.42
CA GLU A 171 6.73 3.08 8.61
C GLU A 171 7.48 1.95 9.34
N TYR A 172 8.71 1.69 8.96
CA TYR A 172 9.56 0.71 9.64
C TYR A 172 9.76 1.08 11.11
N TYR A 173 10.12 2.33 11.43
CA TYR A 173 10.32 2.80 12.81
C TYR A 173 9.04 2.76 13.63
N TYR A 174 7.89 3.11 13.02
CA TYR A 174 6.60 2.99 13.68
C TYR A 174 6.29 1.53 14.05
N LEU A 175 6.43 0.60 13.11
CA LEU A 175 6.12 -0.82 13.32
C LEU A 175 7.12 -1.51 14.25
N SER A 176 8.39 -1.12 14.23
CA SER A 176 9.45 -1.69 15.10
C SER A 176 9.22 -1.39 16.59
N GLN A 177 8.35 -0.45 16.93
CA GLN A 177 7.94 -0.21 18.33
C GLN A 177 7.07 -1.35 18.88
N PHE A 178 6.45 -2.13 18.03
CA PHE A 178 5.49 -3.19 18.41
C PHE A 178 6.05 -4.60 18.20
N THR A 179 7.00 -4.76 17.30
CA THR A 179 7.55 -6.09 16.96
C THR A 179 8.97 -5.98 16.38
N ASN A 180 9.76 -7.03 16.55
CA ASN A 180 11.05 -7.12 15.87
C ASN A 180 10.85 -7.27 14.37
N LEU A 181 11.61 -6.51 13.58
CA LEU A 181 11.58 -6.55 12.12
C LEU A 181 12.99 -6.82 11.58
N PRO A 182 13.10 -7.48 10.39
CA PRO A 182 14.36 -7.63 9.69
C PRO A 182 15.00 -6.29 9.32
N THR A 183 16.25 -6.31 8.84
CA THR A 183 16.96 -5.09 8.41
C THR A 183 16.16 -4.31 7.37
N CYS A 184 15.91 -3.03 7.64
CA CYS A 184 15.14 -2.16 6.74
C CYS A 184 15.92 -1.84 5.47
N ILE A 185 15.28 -2.03 4.32
CA ILE A 185 15.73 -1.51 3.03
C ILE A 185 14.58 -0.77 2.37
N ILE A 186 14.85 0.47 1.91
CA ILE A 186 13.86 1.22 1.15
C ILE A 186 13.85 0.75 -0.29
N ILE A 187 12.66 0.55 -0.83
CA ILE A 187 12.46 0.11 -2.20
C ILE A 187 12.96 1.18 -3.17
N PRO A 188 13.80 0.80 -4.16
CA PRO A 188 14.22 1.73 -5.20
C PRO A 188 13.04 2.42 -5.88
N ARG A 189 13.17 3.72 -6.11
CA ARG A 189 12.20 4.55 -6.79
C ARG A 189 12.51 4.57 -8.28
N THR A 190 11.87 3.70 -9.05
CA THR A 190 12.06 3.63 -10.49
C THR A 190 10.80 4.09 -11.22
N GLY A 191 10.95 4.96 -12.21
CA GLY A 191 9.93 5.17 -13.24
C GLY A 191 8.76 6.09 -12.91
N TYR A 192 8.90 7.01 -11.95
CA TYR A 192 7.92 8.09 -11.83
C TYR A 192 8.19 9.17 -12.88
N LEU A 193 7.47 9.14 -13.98
CA LEU A 193 7.56 10.17 -14.99
C LEU A 193 6.80 11.42 -14.53
N LEU A 194 7.53 12.52 -14.40
CA LEU A 194 6.94 13.85 -14.30
C LEU A 194 6.44 14.26 -15.70
N ASP A 195 5.14 14.16 -15.91
CA ASP A 195 4.52 14.88 -17.02
C ASP A 195 4.43 16.36 -16.61
N SER A 196 5.19 17.22 -17.28
CA SER A 196 5.40 18.61 -16.89
C SER A 196 4.30 19.57 -17.38
N LYS A 197 3.18 19.07 -17.90
CA LYS A 197 2.11 19.94 -18.35
C LYS A 197 1.50 20.67 -17.15
N HIS A 198 1.62 22.01 -17.17
CA HIS A 198 0.88 22.85 -16.24
C HIS A 198 -0.58 22.91 -16.70
N ILE A 199 -1.48 22.33 -15.91
CA ILE A 199 -2.93 22.41 -16.11
C ILE A 199 -3.47 23.24 -14.97
N PRO A 200 -4.26 24.29 -15.25
CA PRO A 200 -4.91 25.10 -14.22
C PRO A 200 -5.72 24.22 -13.26
N LYS A 201 -5.58 24.45 -11.97
CA LYS A 201 -6.30 23.68 -10.96
C LYS A 201 -7.76 24.07 -10.93
N SER A 202 -8.62 23.04 -10.90
CA SER A 202 -10.05 23.18 -10.62
C SER A 202 -10.27 23.25 -9.10
N ASN A 203 -11.51 23.48 -8.70
CA ASN A 203 -11.92 23.43 -7.29
C ASN A 203 -12.21 21.99 -6.78
N THR A 204 -11.56 20.97 -7.36
CA THR A 204 -11.81 19.56 -7.01
C THR A 204 -10.90 19.11 -5.86
N ILE A 205 -11.51 18.56 -4.81
CA ILE A 205 -10.87 17.92 -3.67
C ILE A 205 -11.09 16.42 -3.78
N ILE A 206 -10.00 15.66 -3.92
CA ILE A 206 -10.05 14.18 -3.98
C ILE A 206 -9.95 13.64 -2.55
N ILE A 207 -10.84 12.72 -2.15
CA ILE A 207 -10.88 12.14 -0.82
C ILE A 207 -10.68 10.63 -0.87
N GLY A 208 -9.69 10.13 -0.11
CA GLY A 208 -9.36 8.72 0.00
C GLY A 208 -8.74 8.13 -1.26
N ASN A 209 -8.56 6.81 -1.26
CA ASN A 209 -8.02 6.06 -2.40
C ASN A 209 -8.74 4.74 -2.67
N ASN A 210 -9.63 4.29 -1.79
CA ASN A 210 -10.40 3.06 -1.92
C ASN A 210 -11.51 2.97 -0.85
N ARG A 211 -12.34 1.90 -0.89
CA ARG A 211 -13.45 1.65 0.06
C ARG A 211 -13.01 1.25 1.47
N SER A 212 -11.72 1.11 1.72
CA SER A 212 -11.25 0.59 3.00
C SER A 212 -11.53 1.56 4.15
N PRO A 213 -12.03 1.08 5.29
CA PRO A 213 -12.20 1.89 6.50
C PRO A 213 -10.90 2.55 6.98
N TYR A 214 -9.74 2.02 6.60
CA TYR A 214 -8.44 2.63 6.90
C TYR A 214 -8.25 4.04 6.32
N ASN A 215 -9.10 4.47 5.37
CA ASN A 215 -9.10 5.85 4.89
C ASN A 215 -9.75 6.85 5.85
N ASN A 216 -10.50 6.37 6.86
CA ASN A 216 -11.21 7.21 7.83
C ASN A 216 -12.08 8.31 7.16
N HIS A 217 -12.87 7.91 6.14
CA HIS A 217 -13.71 8.83 5.35
C HIS A 217 -14.74 9.56 6.20
N LEU A 218 -15.31 8.91 7.24
CA LEU A 218 -16.33 9.51 8.09
C LEU A 218 -15.75 10.59 9.00
N GLU A 219 -14.48 10.49 9.37
CA GLU A 219 -13.79 11.58 10.07
C GLU A 219 -13.59 12.79 9.15
N VAL A 220 -13.17 12.59 7.89
CA VAL A 220 -13.09 13.68 6.91
C VAL A 220 -14.45 14.34 6.70
N PHE A 221 -15.51 13.53 6.56
CA PHE A 221 -16.87 14.06 6.48
C PHE A 221 -17.21 14.93 7.72
N HIS A 222 -16.88 14.44 8.92
CA HIS A 222 -17.13 15.18 10.16
C HIS A 222 -16.39 16.54 10.19
N LEU A 223 -15.19 16.64 9.65
CA LEU A 223 -14.44 17.88 9.56
C LEU A 223 -15.15 18.88 8.65
N ILE A 224 -15.53 18.44 7.43
CA ILE A 224 -16.12 19.36 6.44
C ILE A 224 -17.61 19.64 6.66
N SER A 225 -18.36 18.74 7.29
CA SER A 225 -19.81 18.90 7.51
C SER A 225 -20.21 20.04 8.44
N LYS A 226 -19.25 20.68 9.08
CA LYS A 226 -19.46 21.85 9.94
C LYS A 226 -19.36 23.17 9.20
N ILE A 227 -18.87 23.14 7.97
CA ILE A 227 -18.68 24.31 7.10
C ILE A 227 -20.05 24.72 6.54
N ASP A 228 -20.26 26.03 6.39
CA ASP A 228 -21.46 26.57 5.75
C ASP A 228 -21.69 25.96 4.37
N ALA A 229 -22.93 25.55 4.06
CA ALA A 229 -23.27 24.86 2.82
C ALA A 229 -22.89 25.67 1.57
N LYS A 230 -23.05 27.02 1.59
CA LYS A 230 -22.68 27.87 0.47
C LYS A 230 -21.17 27.89 0.21
N ILE A 231 -20.36 27.64 1.24
CA ILE A 231 -18.90 27.54 1.10
C ILE A 231 -18.57 26.17 0.55
N LEU A 232 -19.19 25.09 1.08
CA LEU A 232 -18.99 23.73 0.59
C LEU A 232 -19.32 23.60 -0.90
N GLU A 233 -20.39 24.20 -1.36
CA GLU A 233 -20.85 24.17 -2.76
C GLU A 233 -19.89 24.83 -3.76
N LYS A 234 -18.91 25.62 -3.29
CA LYS A 234 -17.85 26.17 -4.15
C LYS A 234 -16.86 25.10 -4.64
N PHE A 235 -16.79 23.95 -3.97
CA PHE A 235 -15.82 22.89 -4.23
C PHE A 235 -16.51 21.59 -4.68
N ASN A 236 -15.82 20.83 -5.51
CA ASN A 236 -16.25 19.50 -5.94
C ASN A 236 -15.51 18.43 -5.13
N TYR A 237 -16.23 17.54 -4.47
CA TYR A 237 -15.64 16.47 -3.66
C TYR A 237 -15.69 15.17 -4.44
N THR A 238 -14.52 14.61 -4.77
CA THR A 238 -14.44 13.34 -5.50
C THR A 238 -13.94 12.23 -4.57
N LEU A 239 -14.80 11.28 -4.23
CA LEU A 239 -14.46 10.12 -3.42
C LEU A 239 -14.00 8.96 -4.29
N LEU A 240 -12.80 8.46 -4.03
CA LEU A 240 -12.28 7.28 -4.71
C LEU A 240 -12.65 6.02 -3.92
N LEU A 241 -13.76 5.37 -4.28
CA LEU A 241 -14.28 4.16 -3.65
C LEU A 241 -14.27 2.96 -4.62
N ASN A 242 -13.36 2.95 -5.59
CA ASN A 242 -13.35 2.07 -6.75
C ASN A 242 -12.83 0.65 -6.49
N TYR A 243 -12.29 0.33 -5.32
CA TYR A 243 -11.89 -1.03 -4.95
C TYR A 243 -11.91 -1.25 -3.43
N GLY A 244 -11.98 -2.50 -3.01
CA GLY A 244 -12.06 -2.92 -1.61
C GLY A 244 -13.38 -3.63 -1.31
N ASN A 245 -13.62 -3.94 -0.03
CA ASN A 245 -14.80 -4.68 0.40
C ASN A 245 -16.05 -3.79 0.42
N GLN A 246 -17.17 -4.36 -0.01
CA GLN A 246 -18.49 -3.79 0.22
C GLN A 246 -18.97 -4.15 1.64
N GLY A 247 -19.82 -3.32 2.23
CA GLY A 247 -20.37 -3.56 3.55
C GLY A 247 -20.96 -2.29 4.18
N ASN A 248 -21.37 -2.39 5.44
CA ASN A 248 -22.02 -1.30 6.17
C ASN A 248 -21.19 -0.01 6.18
N TYR A 249 -19.86 -0.11 6.32
CA TYR A 249 -18.98 1.05 6.26
C TYR A 249 -19.13 1.85 4.97
N LEU A 250 -19.08 1.16 3.80
CA LEU A 250 -19.23 1.80 2.51
C LEU A 250 -20.59 2.50 2.39
N GLN A 251 -21.67 1.83 2.83
CA GLN A 251 -23.02 2.40 2.81
C GLN A 251 -23.08 3.70 3.62
N GLN A 252 -22.47 3.73 4.80
CA GLN A 252 -22.41 4.92 5.65
C GLN A 252 -21.60 6.07 5.01
N VAL A 253 -20.52 5.76 4.31
CA VAL A 253 -19.73 6.75 3.59
C VAL A 253 -20.58 7.35 2.46
N ILE A 254 -21.21 6.50 1.63
CA ILE A 254 -22.05 6.95 0.51
C ILE A 254 -23.21 7.80 1.02
N GLU A 255 -23.95 7.33 2.03
CA GLU A 255 -25.10 8.04 2.59
C GLU A 255 -24.72 9.46 3.06
N ARG A 256 -23.61 9.61 3.78
CA ARG A 256 -23.18 10.90 4.29
C ARG A 256 -22.74 11.86 3.21
N TYR A 257 -21.88 11.40 2.29
CA TYR A 257 -21.37 12.28 1.24
C TYR A 257 -22.42 12.61 0.18
N SER A 258 -23.46 11.78 0.00
CA SER A 258 -24.59 12.12 -0.86
C SER A 258 -25.40 13.34 -0.39
N ASN A 259 -25.22 13.79 0.85
CA ASN A 259 -25.81 15.02 1.37
C ASN A 259 -25.03 16.29 0.95
N ILE A 260 -23.84 16.14 0.36
CA ILE A 260 -23.06 17.23 -0.22
C ILE A 260 -23.40 17.31 -1.72
N ALA A 261 -24.08 18.39 -2.15
CA ALA A 261 -24.61 18.51 -3.50
C ALA A 261 -23.54 18.36 -4.61
N THR A 262 -22.29 18.75 -4.31
CA THR A 262 -21.15 18.69 -5.24
C THR A 262 -20.27 17.44 -5.07
N ALA A 263 -20.71 16.44 -4.28
CA ALA A 263 -19.96 15.21 -4.10
C ALA A 263 -20.17 14.25 -5.28
N ARG A 264 -19.07 13.72 -5.80
CA ARG A 264 -19.04 12.68 -6.80
C ARG A 264 -18.38 11.43 -6.20
N ILE A 265 -19.11 10.30 -6.23
CA ILE A 265 -18.64 9.01 -5.72
C ILE A 265 -18.21 8.15 -6.91
N ILE A 266 -16.96 7.67 -6.90
CA ILE A 266 -16.40 6.80 -7.94
C ILE A 266 -16.26 5.40 -7.35
N GLU A 267 -17.19 4.51 -7.73
CA GLU A 267 -17.22 3.12 -7.28
C GLU A 267 -16.62 2.13 -8.28
N ASP A 268 -16.62 2.48 -9.56
CA ASP A 268 -16.09 1.64 -10.62
C ASP A 268 -14.58 1.80 -10.79
N PHE A 269 -13.97 0.76 -11.35
CA PHE A 269 -12.55 0.80 -11.68
C PHE A 269 -12.27 1.90 -12.71
N MET A 270 -11.35 2.78 -12.38
CA MET A 270 -10.92 3.88 -13.26
C MET A 270 -9.67 3.47 -14.04
N PRO A 271 -9.66 3.56 -15.38
CA PRO A 271 -8.45 3.39 -16.18
C PRO A 271 -7.34 4.36 -15.76
N ILE A 272 -6.08 3.94 -15.93
CA ILE A 272 -4.93 4.73 -15.45
C ILE A 272 -4.87 6.15 -16.05
N GLU A 273 -5.30 6.33 -17.28
CA GLU A 273 -5.29 7.65 -17.92
C GLU A 273 -6.37 8.58 -17.36
N GLU A 274 -7.57 8.07 -17.06
CA GLU A 274 -8.60 8.84 -16.37
C GLU A 274 -8.16 9.22 -14.95
N PHE A 275 -7.51 8.27 -14.25
CA PHE A 275 -6.93 8.51 -12.93
C PHE A 275 -5.89 9.65 -13.00
N ARG A 276 -4.99 9.63 -13.97
CA ARG A 276 -3.98 10.69 -14.15
C ARG A 276 -4.63 12.04 -14.43
N THR A 277 -5.63 12.07 -15.34
CA THR A 277 -6.36 13.30 -15.70
C THR A 277 -7.07 13.91 -14.49
N LEU A 278 -7.63 13.10 -13.59
CA LEU A 278 -8.23 13.58 -12.36
C LEU A 278 -7.23 14.36 -11.50
N TYR A 279 -6.00 13.87 -11.37
CA TYR A 279 -4.95 14.55 -10.60
C TYR A 279 -4.35 15.75 -11.32
N ASP A 280 -4.42 15.83 -12.65
CA ASP A 280 -3.91 16.98 -13.40
C ASP A 280 -4.62 18.27 -13.00
N SER A 281 -5.93 18.20 -12.80
CA SER A 281 -6.76 19.37 -12.48
C SER A 281 -7.15 19.51 -11.00
N ALA A 282 -6.96 18.49 -10.17
CA ALA A 282 -7.36 18.56 -8.77
C ALA A 282 -6.61 19.67 -8.00
N ALA A 283 -7.33 20.37 -7.12
CA ALA A 283 -6.74 21.32 -6.18
C ALA A 283 -6.07 20.60 -5.01
N ALA A 284 -6.78 19.63 -4.41
CA ALA A 284 -6.31 18.95 -3.22
C ALA A 284 -6.57 17.44 -3.24
N LEU A 285 -5.72 16.70 -2.51
CA LEU A 285 -5.86 15.29 -2.16
C LEU A 285 -5.90 15.16 -0.63
N VAL A 286 -6.88 14.43 -0.11
CA VAL A 286 -7.04 14.15 1.32
C VAL A 286 -6.87 12.65 1.57
N ILE A 287 -5.82 12.26 2.31
CA ILE A 287 -5.58 10.88 2.77
C ILE A 287 -5.55 10.88 4.30
N ASN A 288 -6.67 10.50 4.92
CA ASN A 288 -6.85 10.51 6.37
C ASN A 288 -6.57 9.16 7.04
N GLY A 289 -5.87 8.26 6.38
CA GLY A 289 -5.48 6.99 6.99
C GLY A 289 -4.48 7.18 8.13
N TYR A 290 -4.63 6.41 9.23
CA TYR A 290 -3.73 6.44 10.40
C TYR A 290 -2.51 5.52 10.22
N ARG A 291 -2.40 4.87 9.10
CA ARG A 291 -1.27 4.01 8.71
C ARG A 291 -0.78 4.35 7.31
N GLN A 292 0.38 3.84 6.94
CA GLN A 292 0.86 3.93 5.57
C GLN A 292 -0.17 3.38 4.60
N MET A 293 -0.57 4.21 3.64
CA MET A 293 -1.43 3.86 2.53
C MET A 293 -1.36 4.90 1.42
N ALA A 294 -1.90 4.57 0.26
CA ALA A 294 -2.07 5.49 -0.86
C ALA A 294 -0.77 6.15 -1.38
N MET A 295 0.41 5.53 -1.19
CA MET A 295 1.69 6.09 -1.65
C MET A 295 1.64 6.52 -3.12
N GLY A 296 1.06 5.69 -4.01
CA GLY A 296 0.92 6.03 -5.42
C GLY A 296 0.09 7.30 -5.67
N ASN A 297 -1.02 7.47 -4.92
CA ASN A 297 -1.86 8.67 -4.98
C ASN A 297 -1.13 9.90 -4.47
N ILE A 298 -0.45 9.78 -3.32
CA ILE A 298 0.35 10.87 -2.73
C ILE A 298 1.45 11.31 -3.70
N MET A 299 2.22 10.36 -4.24
CA MET A 299 3.29 10.65 -5.19
C MET A 299 2.77 11.30 -6.47
N THR A 300 1.63 10.83 -7.00
CA THR A 300 0.98 11.44 -8.16
C THR A 300 0.54 12.88 -7.86
N ALA A 301 -0.06 13.12 -6.70
CA ALA A 301 -0.50 14.44 -6.28
C ALA A 301 0.67 15.42 -6.14
N LEU A 302 1.74 15.02 -5.47
CA LEU A 302 2.96 15.84 -5.31
C LEU A 302 3.59 16.20 -6.66
N ALA A 303 3.71 15.20 -7.56
CA ALA A 303 4.25 15.42 -8.90
C ALA A 303 3.41 16.38 -9.76
N LYS A 304 2.10 16.37 -9.53
CA LYS A 304 1.13 17.19 -10.28
C LYS A 304 0.84 18.56 -9.64
N GLY A 305 1.50 18.90 -8.52
CA GLY A 305 1.28 20.16 -7.82
C GLY A 305 -0.10 20.27 -7.16
N VAL A 306 -0.62 19.15 -6.69
CA VAL A 306 -1.86 19.07 -5.90
C VAL A 306 -1.53 19.27 -4.42
N LYS A 307 -2.30 20.06 -3.69
CA LYS A 307 -2.15 20.25 -2.24
C LYS A 307 -2.52 18.95 -1.52
N VAL A 308 -1.60 18.39 -0.73
CA VAL A 308 -1.78 17.07 -0.10
C VAL A 308 -2.01 17.22 1.40
N TYR A 309 -3.20 16.81 1.86
CA TYR A 309 -3.54 16.72 3.26
C TYR A 309 -3.38 15.28 3.75
N LEU A 310 -2.58 15.09 4.80
CA LEU A 310 -2.33 13.81 5.43
C LEU A 310 -2.67 13.87 6.92
N ASN A 311 -3.10 12.75 7.48
CA ASN A 311 -3.24 12.67 8.94
C ASN A 311 -1.87 12.58 9.60
N PRO A 312 -1.55 13.37 10.65
CA PRO A 312 -0.27 13.31 11.36
C PRO A 312 0.05 11.95 11.99
N LYS A 313 -0.95 11.11 12.25
CA LYS A 313 -0.74 9.71 12.69
C LYS A 313 -0.22 8.80 11.59
N ASN A 314 -0.38 9.21 10.33
CA ASN A 314 0.15 8.46 9.19
C ASN A 314 1.65 8.71 9.07
N CYS A 315 2.44 7.64 9.12
CA CYS A 315 3.89 7.74 8.93
C CYS A 315 4.29 8.39 7.59
N MET A 316 3.36 8.45 6.60
CA MET A 316 3.59 9.17 5.36
C MET A 316 3.61 10.68 5.52
N TYR A 317 2.97 11.23 6.57
CA TYR A 317 3.06 12.66 6.90
C TYR A 317 4.49 13.02 7.32
N SER A 318 5.03 12.32 8.30
CA SER A 318 6.42 12.52 8.75
C SER A 318 7.43 12.18 7.66
N TRP A 319 7.20 11.12 6.88
CA TRP A 319 8.03 10.82 5.73
C TRP A 319 8.07 11.99 4.72
N ALA A 320 6.93 12.53 4.34
CA ALA A 320 6.87 13.62 3.38
C ALA A 320 7.61 14.87 3.89
N LEU A 321 7.43 15.23 5.17
CA LEU A 321 8.18 16.34 5.78
C LEU A 321 9.69 16.08 5.80
N ASN A 322 10.11 14.85 6.13
CA ASN A 322 11.53 14.47 6.16
C ASN A 322 12.18 14.44 4.77
N GLU A 323 11.38 14.15 3.73
CA GLU A 323 11.82 14.25 2.33
C GLU A 323 11.76 15.69 1.77
N GLY A 324 11.35 16.67 2.59
CA GLY A 324 11.30 18.07 2.23
C GLY A 324 10.00 18.53 1.56
N PHE A 325 9.02 17.65 1.37
CA PHE A 325 7.74 18.02 0.73
C PHE A 325 6.90 18.96 1.56
N LYS A 326 6.23 19.87 0.90
CA LYS A 326 5.14 20.67 1.47
C LYS A 326 3.85 19.87 1.46
N VAL A 327 3.49 19.35 2.63
CA VAL A 327 2.24 18.64 2.91
C VAL A 327 1.56 19.25 4.12
N PHE A 328 0.24 19.06 4.26
CA PHE A 328 -0.59 19.74 5.24
C PHE A 328 -1.30 18.75 6.16
N ASP A 329 -1.58 19.19 7.38
CA ASP A 329 -2.37 18.41 8.32
C ASP A 329 -3.84 18.36 7.85
N VAL A 330 -4.46 17.20 7.86
CA VAL A 330 -5.87 17.03 7.50
C VAL A 330 -6.80 17.86 8.42
N ASN A 331 -6.37 18.18 9.64
CA ASN A 331 -7.13 18.99 10.56
C ASN A 331 -7.26 20.46 10.09
N ASP A 332 -6.37 20.92 9.21
CA ASP A 332 -6.42 22.28 8.63
C ASP A 332 -7.41 22.36 7.44
N LEU A 333 -7.87 21.21 6.92
CA LEU A 333 -8.70 21.11 5.72
C LEU A 333 -9.95 22.01 5.80
N ALA A 334 -10.67 22.00 6.93
CA ALA A 334 -11.91 22.78 7.08
C ALA A 334 -11.63 24.29 7.03
N VAL A 335 -10.60 24.74 7.73
CA VAL A 335 -10.17 26.14 7.76
C VAL A 335 -9.69 26.60 6.38
N ASP A 336 -8.96 25.75 5.66
CA ASP A 336 -8.49 26.04 4.31
C ASP A 336 -9.65 26.13 3.30
N ILE A 337 -10.68 25.29 3.43
CA ILE A 337 -11.90 25.38 2.60
C ILE A 337 -12.64 26.69 2.89
N GLU A 338 -12.82 27.08 4.16
CA GLU A 338 -13.51 28.32 4.55
C GLU A 338 -12.79 29.55 4.02
N ASN A 339 -11.46 29.53 3.96
CA ASN A 339 -10.62 30.65 3.51
C ASN A 339 -10.22 30.56 2.01
N ASP A 340 -10.78 29.62 1.24
CA ASP A 340 -10.42 29.38 -0.18
C ASP A 340 -8.92 29.11 -0.40
N ASN A 341 -8.27 28.44 0.58
CA ASN A 341 -6.82 28.19 0.63
C ASN A 341 -6.49 26.72 0.31
N ILE A 342 -7.22 26.08 -0.62
CA ILE A 342 -7.02 24.67 -0.99
C ILE A 342 -5.98 24.46 -2.09
N TYR A 343 -5.34 25.50 -2.57
CA TYR A 343 -4.35 25.46 -3.63
C TYR A 343 -2.93 25.61 -3.07
N LEU A 344 -1.96 25.01 -3.76
CA LEU A 344 -0.55 25.33 -3.50
C LEU A 344 -0.18 26.64 -4.21
N SER A 345 0.75 27.38 -3.61
CA SER A 345 1.45 28.46 -4.31
C SER A 345 2.32 27.90 -5.45
N GLU A 346 2.62 28.72 -6.46
CA GLU A 346 3.55 28.31 -7.54
C GLU A 346 4.94 27.96 -6.99
N GLU A 347 5.38 28.62 -5.93
CA GLU A 347 6.64 28.31 -5.23
C GLU A 347 6.60 26.93 -4.58
N ASP A 348 5.53 26.58 -3.85
CA ASP A 348 5.37 25.26 -3.23
C ASP A 348 5.23 24.15 -4.28
N ILE A 349 4.58 24.43 -5.41
CA ILE A 349 4.48 23.49 -6.54
C ILE A 349 5.88 23.21 -7.11
N ALA A 350 6.67 24.26 -7.38
CA ALA A 350 8.01 24.12 -7.89
C ALA A 350 8.93 23.37 -6.92
N HIS A 351 8.82 23.69 -5.62
CA HIS A 351 9.53 23.03 -4.56
C HIS A 351 9.19 21.52 -4.49
N ASN A 352 7.91 21.16 -4.43
CA ASN A 352 7.51 19.75 -4.40
C ASN A 352 7.95 18.97 -5.64
N LYS A 353 7.95 19.58 -6.83
CA LYS A 353 8.47 18.95 -8.04
C LYS A 353 9.99 18.72 -7.99
N GLN A 354 10.74 19.63 -7.39
CA GLN A 354 12.18 19.48 -7.19
C GLN A 354 12.48 18.31 -6.25
N GLU A 355 11.84 18.26 -5.07
CA GLU A 355 12.02 17.17 -4.10
C GLU A 355 11.60 15.82 -4.72
N TYR A 356 10.50 15.80 -5.46
CA TYR A 356 10.06 14.61 -6.17
C TYR A 356 11.11 14.06 -7.16
N SER A 357 11.74 14.96 -7.92
CA SER A 357 12.80 14.58 -8.87
C SER A 357 14.02 13.99 -8.18
N GLY A 358 14.37 14.50 -6.98
CA GLY A 358 15.50 14.03 -6.18
C GLY A 358 15.31 12.61 -5.59
N LEU A 359 14.06 12.14 -5.46
CA LEU A 359 13.80 10.82 -4.90
C LEU A 359 14.37 9.65 -5.72
N ALA A 360 14.43 9.79 -7.04
CA ALA A 360 14.96 8.75 -7.93
C ALA A 360 16.46 8.52 -7.70
N ASP A 361 17.22 9.58 -7.46
CA ASP A 361 18.66 9.51 -7.17
C ASP A 361 18.89 8.98 -5.74
N LYS A 362 18.16 9.52 -4.76
CA LYS A 362 18.25 9.14 -3.34
C LYS A 362 17.93 7.66 -3.12
N TYR A 363 16.93 7.13 -3.81
CA TYR A 363 16.46 5.74 -3.72
C TYR A 363 16.74 4.98 -5.01
N SER A 364 17.94 5.14 -5.55
CA SER A 364 18.34 4.48 -6.81
C SER A 364 18.57 2.98 -6.63
N VAL A 365 18.50 2.24 -7.72
CA VAL A 365 18.87 0.82 -7.76
C VAL A 365 20.35 0.63 -7.36
N GLN A 366 21.21 1.59 -7.65
CA GLN A 366 22.63 1.52 -7.28
C GLN A 366 22.81 1.56 -5.76
N GLU A 367 22.14 2.46 -5.05
CA GLU A 367 22.17 2.51 -3.58
C GLU A 367 21.62 1.23 -2.94
N PHE A 368 20.55 0.69 -3.52
CA PHE A 368 20.02 -0.61 -3.10
C PHE A 368 21.06 -1.72 -3.26
N LEU A 369 21.70 -1.82 -4.42
CA LEU A 369 22.71 -2.86 -4.68
C LEU A 369 23.93 -2.75 -3.76
N ARG A 370 24.38 -1.54 -3.42
CA ARG A 370 25.46 -1.33 -2.43
C ARG A 370 25.10 -1.86 -1.05
N THR A 371 23.80 -1.91 -0.71
CA THR A 371 23.34 -2.38 0.59
C THR A 371 23.30 -3.91 0.67
N ILE A 372 23.08 -4.59 -0.44
CA ILE A 372 22.85 -6.04 -0.46
C ILE A 372 24.03 -6.88 -0.96
N LEU A 373 24.98 -6.26 -1.68
CA LEU A 373 26.21 -6.88 -2.18
C LEU A 373 27.39 -6.61 -1.25
#